data_dee8046343794f16e73d2cdb309ec6c8
#
_entry.id   dee8046343794f16e73d2cdb309ec6c8
#
_cell.length_a   1.000
_cell.length_b   1.000
_cell.length_c   1.000
_cell.angle_alpha   90.00
_cell.angle_beta   90.00
_cell.angle_gamma   90.00
#
_symmetry.space_group_name_H-M   'P 1'
#
loop_
_entity.id
_entity.type
_entity.pdbx_description
1 polymer ?
#
loop_
_entity_poly.entity_id
_entity_poly.type
_entity_poly.pdbx_seq_one_letter_code
_entity_poly.pdbx_strand_id
1 'polypeptide(L)'
;DDRIATVADGVTRDPTKYLPNTKNTQGRLIFILDYPKESPAKVAAETLALNTNINLREIIAPEEEDIILAYKKVNGLIREYQEREIPEIDYVMNDFPGCVGATAINLPFHVMYGFICDSGVALVDRNGNLKFRTPNEGPDRKAKEIWANPPLNQLSWQDPRARRIVRSVYRNNPMEPNAYGVFTGEGTAMEYVKTGTEIKDEGDTILVFTDGVENAIFQNDGDISGKVADKIRSRDFIGLERLCQKSVRTEGTLVYSVGN
;
A
#
# COMPACT_ATOMS: atom_id res chain seq x y z
N ASP A 1 19.96 4.59 4.11
CA ASP A 1 19.91 6.06 4.01
C ASP A 1 18.70 6.52 4.83
N ASP A 2 18.96 7.19 5.95
CA ASP A 2 17.91 7.62 6.90
C ASP A 2 16.96 8.70 6.33
N ARG A 3 17.25 9.17 5.11
CA ARG A 3 16.38 10.14 4.41
C ARG A 3 15.16 9.49 3.76
N ILE A 4 15.22 8.20 3.43
CA ILE A 4 14.18 7.55 2.63
C ILE A 4 13.48 6.50 3.46
N ALA A 5 12.17 6.63 3.57
CA ALA A 5 11.29 5.67 4.21
C ALA A 5 10.31 5.12 3.18
N THR A 6 10.26 3.81 3.02
CA THR A 6 9.30 3.14 2.14
C THR A 6 8.59 2.03 2.92
N VAL A 7 7.25 2.05 2.86
CA VAL A 7 6.41 0.96 3.32
C VAL A 7 5.69 0.31 2.15
N ALA A 8 5.42 -0.98 2.29
CA ALA A 8 4.69 -1.74 1.30
C ALA A 8 3.78 -2.76 1.97
N ASP A 9 2.63 -2.99 1.36
CA ASP A 9 1.66 -3.99 1.77
C ASP A 9 1.28 -4.89 0.60
N GLY A 10 1.29 -6.19 0.84
CA GLY A 10 0.89 -7.17 -0.14
C GLY A 10 -0.63 -7.28 -0.22
N VAL A 11 -1.20 -6.81 -1.31
CA VAL A 11 -2.66 -6.59 -1.40
C VAL A 11 -3.50 -7.81 -1.57
N THR A 12 -3.00 -9.00 -1.64
CA THR A 12 -3.94 -10.08 -1.86
C THR A 12 -3.48 -11.36 -1.20
N ARG A 13 -4.32 -11.88 -0.35
CA ARG A 13 -4.14 -13.21 0.16
C ARG A 13 -4.31 -14.20 -0.98
N ASP A 14 -3.36 -15.06 -1.10
CA ASP A 14 -3.39 -16.18 -2.01
C ASP A 14 -4.60 -17.08 -1.71
N PRO A 15 -5.56 -17.22 -2.62
CA PRO A 15 -6.71 -18.09 -2.40
C PRO A 15 -6.30 -19.55 -2.24
N THR A 16 -5.16 -19.97 -2.78
CA THR A 16 -4.72 -21.36 -2.70
C THR A 16 -4.24 -21.76 -1.31
N LYS A 17 -3.70 -20.83 -0.52
CA LYS A 17 -3.34 -21.08 0.88
C LYS A 17 -4.54 -21.33 1.78
N TYR A 18 -5.67 -20.73 1.44
CA TYR A 18 -6.87 -20.73 2.28
C TYR A 18 -7.96 -21.66 1.79
N LEU A 19 -7.78 -22.27 0.64
CA LEU A 19 -8.80 -23.07 -0.01
C LEU A 19 -8.34 -24.49 -0.41
N PRO A 20 -7.56 -25.20 0.42
CA PRO A 20 -7.11 -26.55 0.06
C PRO A 20 -8.27 -27.52 -0.22
N ASN A 21 -9.48 -27.18 0.20
CA ASN A 21 -10.69 -27.96 0.01
C ASN A 21 -11.79 -27.25 -0.75
N THR A 22 -11.49 -26.11 -1.40
CA THR A 22 -12.52 -25.40 -2.15
C THR A 22 -12.61 -25.95 -3.55
N LYS A 23 -13.82 -26.35 -3.88
CA LYS A 23 -14.19 -26.71 -5.24
C LYS A 23 -14.39 -25.43 -6.05
N ASN A 24 -13.88 -25.37 -7.28
CA ASN A 24 -14.25 -24.31 -8.20
C ASN A 24 -15.77 -24.36 -8.46
N THR A 25 -16.29 -23.39 -9.20
CA THR A 25 -17.70 -23.31 -9.57
C THR A 25 -18.23 -24.57 -10.32
N GLN A 26 -17.33 -25.44 -10.78
CA GLN A 26 -17.64 -26.71 -11.44
C GLN A 26 -17.40 -27.91 -10.51
N GLY A 27 -17.17 -27.70 -9.21
CA GLY A 27 -16.96 -28.76 -8.24
C GLY A 27 -15.61 -29.46 -8.29
N ARG A 28 -14.64 -28.95 -9.05
CA ARG A 28 -13.29 -29.50 -9.13
C ARG A 28 -12.40 -28.89 -8.04
N LEU A 29 -11.60 -29.72 -7.38
CA LEU A 29 -10.51 -29.28 -6.52
C LEU A 29 -9.50 -28.53 -7.38
N ILE A 30 -9.26 -27.27 -7.06
CA ILE A 30 -8.20 -26.50 -7.69
C ILE A 30 -6.92 -26.82 -6.92
N PHE A 31 -6.09 -27.68 -7.50
CA PHE A 31 -4.70 -27.84 -7.09
C PHE A 31 -3.85 -26.98 -7.99
N ILE A 32 -3.29 -25.91 -7.48
CA ILE A 32 -2.18 -25.24 -8.12
C ILE A 32 -0.93 -25.92 -7.55
N LEU A 33 -0.47 -26.95 -8.24
CA LEU A 33 0.68 -27.77 -7.82
C LEU A 33 1.99 -26.99 -7.82
N ASP A 34 2.08 -25.91 -8.58
CA ASP A 34 3.29 -25.15 -8.84
C ASP A 34 3.24 -23.71 -8.29
N TYR A 35 2.37 -23.44 -7.33
CA TYR A 35 2.33 -22.14 -6.71
C TYR A 35 3.59 -21.90 -5.87
N PRO A 36 4.25 -20.73 -5.97
CA PRO A 36 5.48 -20.46 -5.23
C PRO A 36 5.29 -20.69 -3.72
N LYS A 37 6.31 -21.24 -3.06
CA LYS A 37 6.29 -21.47 -1.60
C LYS A 37 6.11 -20.18 -0.83
N GLU A 38 6.62 -19.08 -1.36
CA GLU A 38 6.49 -17.74 -0.82
C GLU A 38 5.31 -17.02 -1.48
N SER A 39 4.54 -16.27 -0.69
CA SER A 39 3.41 -15.51 -1.22
C SER A 39 3.88 -14.50 -2.27
N PRO A 40 3.34 -14.50 -3.49
CA PRO A 40 3.67 -13.52 -4.51
C PRO A 40 3.41 -12.08 -4.09
N ALA A 41 2.38 -11.84 -3.28
CA ALA A 41 2.11 -10.52 -2.73
C ALA A 41 3.22 -10.06 -1.77
N LYS A 42 3.77 -10.98 -0.96
CA LYS A 42 4.93 -10.69 -0.10
C LYS A 42 6.15 -10.33 -0.94
N VAL A 43 6.44 -11.12 -1.99
CA VAL A 43 7.58 -10.83 -2.89
C VAL A 43 7.40 -9.46 -3.55
N ALA A 44 6.20 -9.11 -4.00
CA ALA A 44 5.91 -7.81 -4.57
C ALA A 44 6.15 -6.67 -3.55
N ALA A 45 5.67 -6.82 -2.30
CA ALA A 45 5.86 -5.83 -1.25
C ALA A 45 7.34 -5.65 -0.88
N GLU A 46 8.09 -6.74 -0.71
CA GLU A 46 9.53 -6.68 -0.45
C GLU A 46 10.30 -6.06 -1.62
N THR A 47 9.89 -6.38 -2.86
CA THR A 47 10.45 -5.77 -4.07
C THR A 47 10.23 -4.26 -4.07
N LEU A 48 9.02 -3.80 -3.73
CA LEU A 48 8.70 -2.38 -3.64
C LEU A 48 9.57 -1.70 -2.58
N ALA A 49 9.54 -2.18 -1.35
CA ALA A 49 10.23 -1.56 -0.24
C ALA A 49 11.75 -1.48 -0.46
N LEU A 50 12.36 -2.57 -0.91
CA LEU A 50 13.81 -2.63 -1.09
C LEU A 50 14.27 -1.84 -2.31
N ASN A 51 13.67 -2.06 -3.47
CA ASN A 51 14.18 -1.49 -4.72
C ASN A 51 13.85 0.00 -4.87
N THR A 52 12.76 0.48 -4.26
CA THR A 52 12.52 1.93 -4.20
C THR A 52 13.64 2.64 -3.45
N ASN A 53 14.01 2.14 -2.27
CA ASN A 53 15.12 2.70 -1.50
C ASN A 53 16.45 2.63 -2.26
N ILE A 54 16.75 1.51 -2.92
CA ILE A 54 17.98 1.36 -3.73
C ILE A 54 18.02 2.38 -4.86
N ASN A 55 16.92 2.60 -5.57
CA ASN A 55 16.87 3.51 -6.71
C ASN A 55 16.97 4.99 -6.30
N LEU A 56 16.51 5.34 -5.10
CA LEU A 56 16.45 6.73 -4.66
C LEU A 56 17.67 7.18 -3.84
N ARG A 57 18.35 6.27 -3.13
CA ARG A 57 19.42 6.62 -2.16
C ARG A 57 20.62 7.36 -2.75
N GLU A 58 20.91 7.16 -4.02
CA GLU A 58 22.08 7.75 -4.68
C GLU A 58 21.75 9.11 -5.34
N ILE A 59 20.50 9.51 -5.33
CA ILE A 59 20.07 10.78 -5.90
C ILE A 59 20.29 11.89 -4.87
N ILE A 60 21.19 12.84 -5.21
CA ILE A 60 21.59 13.92 -4.29
C ILE A 60 20.47 14.95 -4.14
N ALA A 61 19.83 15.34 -5.25
CA ALA A 61 18.73 16.30 -5.30
C ALA A 61 17.53 15.65 -5.98
N PRO A 62 16.75 14.84 -5.24
CA PRO A 62 15.63 14.12 -5.83
C PRO A 62 14.49 15.09 -6.20
N GLU A 63 13.80 14.74 -7.27
CA GLU A 63 12.56 15.36 -7.73
C GLU A 63 11.41 14.34 -7.63
N GLU A 64 10.16 14.81 -7.72
CA GLU A 64 8.98 13.90 -7.67
C GLU A 64 9.01 12.84 -8.77
N GLU A 65 9.55 13.20 -9.94
CA GLU A 65 9.74 12.29 -11.07
C GLU A 65 10.65 11.11 -10.72
N ASP A 66 11.63 11.28 -9.84
CA ASP A 66 12.52 10.19 -9.41
C ASP A 66 11.75 9.12 -8.63
N ILE A 67 10.76 9.50 -7.84
CA ILE A 67 9.87 8.54 -7.15
C ILE A 67 9.05 7.78 -8.19
N ILE A 68 8.49 8.47 -9.19
CA ILE A 68 7.72 7.85 -10.28
C ILE A 68 8.60 6.86 -11.05
N LEU A 69 9.83 7.25 -11.38
CA LEU A 69 10.78 6.38 -12.08
C LEU A 69 11.20 5.16 -11.24
N ALA A 70 11.42 5.36 -9.93
CA ALA A 70 11.70 4.25 -9.03
C ALA A 70 10.53 3.27 -8.96
N TYR A 71 9.31 3.75 -8.83
CA TYR A 71 8.11 2.92 -8.82
C TYR A 71 7.88 2.20 -10.16
N LYS A 72 8.14 2.87 -11.28
CA LYS A 72 8.06 2.26 -12.61
C LYS A 72 9.04 1.09 -12.77
N LYS A 73 10.28 1.26 -12.31
CA LYS A 73 11.27 0.18 -12.30
C LYS A 73 10.83 -0.98 -11.42
N VAL A 74 10.33 -0.70 -10.22
CA VAL A 74 9.83 -1.72 -9.30
C VAL A 74 8.65 -2.47 -9.89
N ASN A 75 7.70 -1.77 -10.49
CA ASN A 75 6.56 -2.41 -11.16
C ASN A 75 7.02 -3.33 -12.32
N GLY A 76 8.09 -2.95 -13.02
CA GLY A 76 8.76 -3.81 -14.00
C GLY A 76 9.34 -5.09 -13.39
N LEU A 77 10.02 -4.99 -12.24
CA LEU A 77 10.56 -6.17 -11.53
C LEU A 77 9.45 -7.11 -11.03
N ILE A 78 8.32 -6.59 -10.59
CA ILE A 78 7.15 -7.39 -10.21
C ILE A 78 6.63 -8.15 -11.42
N ARG A 79 6.59 -7.51 -12.60
CA ARG A 79 6.20 -8.16 -13.85
C ARG A 79 7.16 -9.27 -14.24
N GLU A 80 8.47 -9.03 -14.18
CA GLU A 80 9.49 -10.03 -14.48
C GLU A 80 9.39 -11.25 -13.55
N TYR A 81 9.16 -11.01 -12.25
CA TYR A 81 8.92 -12.06 -11.28
C TYR A 81 7.70 -12.90 -11.68
N GLN A 82 6.59 -12.25 -11.99
CA GLN A 82 5.34 -12.91 -12.38
C GLN A 82 5.52 -13.76 -13.62
N GLU A 83 6.13 -13.22 -14.69
CA GLU A 83 6.33 -13.91 -15.96
C GLU A 83 7.25 -15.14 -15.79
N ARG A 84 8.19 -15.10 -14.85
CA ARG A 84 9.11 -16.20 -14.56
C ARG A 84 8.50 -17.29 -13.66
N GLU A 85 7.86 -16.88 -12.56
CA GLU A 85 7.45 -17.80 -11.48
C GLU A 85 6.00 -18.25 -11.61
N ILE A 86 5.16 -17.48 -12.29
CA ILE A 86 3.72 -17.71 -12.38
C ILE A 86 3.22 -17.46 -13.82
N PRO A 87 3.76 -18.15 -14.82
CA PRO A 87 3.50 -17.85 -16.22
C PRO A 87 2.04 -18.10 -16.66
N GLU A 88 1.33 -18.98 -15.97
CA GLU A 88 -0.06 -19.33 -16.27
C GLU A 88 -1.05 -18.69 -15.28
N ILE A 89 -0.72 -17.55 -14.75
CA ILE A 89 -1.62 -16.91 -13.80
C ILE A 89 -2.91 -16.45 -14.49
N ASP A 90 -4.05 -16.90 -13.97
CA ASP A 90 -5.33 -16.31 -14.29
C ASP A 90 -5.56 -15.12 -13.36
N TYR A 91 -5.37 -13.92 -13.88
CA TYR A 91 -5.55 -12.66 -13.17
C TYR A 91 -6.90 -12.53 -12.44
N VAL A 92 -7.90 -13.22 -12.93
CA VAL A 92 -9.26 -13.21 -12.39
C VAL A 92 -9.46 -14.26 -11.31
N MET A 93 -8.82 -15.40 -11.43
CA MET A 93 -9.00 -16.57 -10.57
C MET A 93 -7.97 -16.63 -9.45
N ASN A 94 -6.74 -16.22 -9.73
CA ASN A 94 -5.61 -16.32 -8.82
C ASN A 94 -5.27 -14.97 -8.19
N ASP A 95 -4.68 -15.00 -7.01
CA ASP A 95 -4.07 -13.84 -6.45
C ASP A 95 -2.78 -13.52 -7.19
N PHE A 96 -2.72 -12.31 -7.64
CA PHE A 96 -1.64 -11.76 -8.41
C PHE A 96 -0.52 -11.30 -7.48
N PRO A 97 0.76 -11.38 -7.87
CA PRO A 97 1.79 -10.67 -7.14
C PRO A 97 1.48 -9.18 -7.22
N GLY A 98 0.94 -8.65 -6.15
CA GLY A 98 0.53 -7.26 -6.10
C GLY A 98 0.83 -6.64 -4.76
N CYS A 99 1.18 -5.37 -4.76
CA CYS A 99 1.38 -4.59 -3.54
C CYS A 99 0.95 -3.13 -3.74
N VAL A 100 0.69 -2.49 -2.63
CA VAL A 100 0.54 -1.04 -2.51
C VAL A 100 1.66 -0.51 -1.63
N GLY A 101 1.89 0.79 -1.62
CA GLY A 101 2.92 1.34 -0.75
C GLY A 101 3.03 2.84 -0.81
N ALA A 102 3.84 3.37 0.10
CA ALA A 102 4.17 4.77 0.18
C ALA A 102 5.65 4.96 0.46
N THR A 103 6.20 6.05 -0.07
CA THR A 103 7.59 6.47 0.14
C THR A 103 7.61 7.92 0.55
N ALA A 104 8.45 8.26 1.52
CA ALA A 104 8.80 9.62 1.86
C ALA A 104 10.31 9.83 1.77
N ILE A 105 10.73 10.97 1.23
CA ILE A 105 12.11 11.45 1.22
C ILE A 105 12.17 12.67 2.12
N ASN A 106 12.88 12.54 3.23
CA ASN A 106 13.08 13.61 4.20
C ASN A 106 14.21 14.55 3.73
N LEU A 107 13.85 15.74 3.30
CA LEU A 107 14.78 16.78 2.86
C LEU A 107 14.85 17.90 3.92
N PRO A 108 15.83 18.80 3.89
CA PRO A 108 16.03 19.78 4.96
C PRO A 108 14.80 20.61 5.33
N PHE A 109 14.04 21.09 4.33
CA PHE A 109 12.91 22.01 4.53
C PHE A 109 11.58 21.47 4.04
N HIS A 110 11.56 20.28 3.47
CA HIS A 110 10.34 19.66 2.95
C HIS A 110 10.42 18.15 2.98
N VAL A 111 9.29 17.50 2.89
CA VAL A 111 9.15 16.09 2.62
C VAL A 111 8.58 15.91 1.23
N MET A 112 9.27 15.13 0.41
CA MET A 112 8.76 14.67 -0.86
C MET A 112 8.17 13.29 -0.68
N TYR A 113 7.05 13.00 -1.31
CA TYR A 113 6.39 11.71 -1.14
C TYR A 113 5.80 11.16 -2.43
N GLY A 114 5.62 9.85 -2.43
CA GLY A 114 4.82 9.13 -3.42
C GLY A 114 4.05 8.01 -2.77
N PHE A 115 2.85 7.72 -3.29
CA PHE A 115 2.02 6.63 -2.78
C PHE A 115 1.09 6.08 -3.86
N ILE A 116 0.54 4.91 -3.57
CA ILE A 116 -0.52 4.28 -4.36
C ILE A 116 -1.52 3.62 -3.41
N CYS A 117 -2.81 3.78 -3.71
CA CYS A 117 -3.93 3.14 -3.01
C CYS A 117 -4.14 3.67 -1.59
N ASP A 118 -4.08 2.78 -0.58
CA ASP A 118 -4.40 3.01 0.83
C ASP A 118 -3.18 3.08 1.76
N SER A 119 -1.98 2.98 1.21
CA SER A 119 -0.76 3.36 1.91
C SER A 119 -0.57 4.88 1.86
N GLY A 120 0.11 5.45 2.85
CA GLY A 120 0.18 6.90 2.90
C GLY A 120 1.35 7.49 3.66
N VAL A 121 1.43 8.81 3.56
CA VAL A 121 2.39 9.66 4.28
C VAL A 121 1.62 10.71 5.07
N ALA A 122 2.06 11.00 6.27
CA ALA A 122 1.55 12.12 7.06
C ALA A 122 2.70 12.93 7.65
N LEU A 123 2.45 14.22 7.82
CA LEU A 123 3.34 15.16 8.48
C LEU A 123 2.64 15.69 9.74
N VAL A 124 3.28 15.53 10.88
CA VAL A 124 2.76 15.89 12.19
C VAL A 124 3.72 16.86 12.85
N ASP A 125 3.22 18.01 13.34
CA ASP A 125 4.05 18.99 14.00
C ASP A 125 4.58 18.46 15.36
N ARG A 126 5.56 19.17 15.93
CA ARG A 126 6.13 18.85 17.25
C ARG A 126 5.12 18.86 18.41
N ASN A 127 3.95 19.48 18.21
CA ASN A 127 2.87 19.53 19.19
C ASN A 127 1.86 18.39 19.01
N GLY A 128 2.08 17.52 18.01
CA GLY A 128 1.20 16.39 17.70
C GLY A 128 -0.01 16.77 16.84
N ASN A 129 0.00 17.93 16.18
CA ASN A 129 -1.06 18.32 15.26
C ASN A 129 -0.74 17.82 13.85
N LEU A 130 -1.75 17.33 13.15
CA LEU A 130 -1.63 16.95 11.74
C LEU A 130 -1.45 18.20 10.88
N LYS A 131 -0.36 18.27 10.11
CA LYS A 131 -0.12 19.31 9.09
C LYS A 131 -0.58 18.85 7.72
N PHE A 132 -0.33 17.59 7.40
CA PHE A 132 -0.64 17.01 6.12
C PHE A 132 -0.88 15.50 6.24
N ARG A 133 -1.69 14.97 5.34
CA ARG A 133 -1.88 13.55 5.12
C ARG A 133 -2.27 13.28 3.67
N THR A 134 -1.68 12.27 3.07
CA THR A 134 -2.14 11.76 1.77
C THR A 134 -3.56 11.21 1.86
N PRO A 135 -4.39 11.40 0.82
CA PRO A 135 -5.72 10.77 0.78
C PRO A 135 -5.60 9.24 0.68
N ASN A 136 -6.55 8.53 1.27
CA ASN A 136 -6.71 7.10 1.01
C ASN A 136 -7.47 6.93 -0.31
N GLU A 137 -6.82 6.31 -1.31
CA GLU A 137 -7.35 6.04 -2.65
C GLU A 137 -7.75 4.56 -2.84
N GLY A 138 -7.81 3.82 -1.76
CA GLY A 138 -8.12 2.40 -1.78
C GLY A 138 -9.59 2.07 -2.05
N PRO A 139 -9.87 0.81 -2.35
CA PRO A 139 -11.22 0.35 -2.70
C PRO A 139 -12.22 0.52 -1.55
N ASP A 140 -11.76 0.54 -0.30
CA ASP A 140 -12.63 0.72 0.86
C ASP A 140 -13.26 2.12 0.92
N ARG A 141 -12.54 3.15 0.47
CA ARG A 141 -13.07 4.51 0.35
C ARG A 141 -14.10 4.65 -0.77
N LYS A 142 -13.96 3.85 -1.80
CA LYS A 142 -14.87 3.79 -2.96
C LYS A 142 -15.91 2.66 -2.82
N ALA A 143 -15.91 2.00 -1.67
CA ALA A 143 -16.75 0.81 -1.45
C ALA A 143 -18.24 1.09 -1.67
N LYS A 144 -18.73 2.24 -1.24
CA LYS A 144 -20.14 2.62 -1.40
C LYS A 144 -20.56 2.61 -2.87
N GLU A 145 -19.75 3.20 -3.73
CA GLU A 145 -19.99 3.31 -5.16
C GLU A 145 -19.78 1.96 -5.86
N ILE A 146 -18.72 1.25 -5.50
CA ILE A 146 -18.39 -0.07 -6.04
C ILE A 146 -19.50 -1.07 -5.70
N TRP A 147 -19.92 -1.13 -4.43
CA TRP A 147 -20.92 -2.08 -3.95
C TRP A 147 -22.36 -1.67 -4.26
N ALA A 148 -22.61 -0.46 -4.76
CA ALA A 148 -23.94 -0.06 -5.21
C ALA A 148 -24.37 -0.77 -6.49
N ASN A 149 -23.43 -1.26 -7.28
CA ASN A 149 -23.67 -1.82 -8.61
C ASN A 149 -23.93 -3.33 -8.58
N PRO A 150 -24.92 -3.85 -9.34
CA PRO A 150 -25.08 -5.29 -9.55
C PRO A 150 -23.87 -5.89 -10.30
N PRO A 151 -23.47 -7.13 -10.02
CA PRO A 151 -24.06 -8.01 -8.99
C PRO A 151 -23.44 -7.82 -7.59
N LEU A 152 -22.52 -6.86 -7.39
CA LEU A 152 -21.78 -6.69 -6.15
C LEU A 152 -22.70 -6.38 -4.97
N ASN A 153 -23.77 -5.62 -5.17
CA ASN A 153 -24.77 -5.28 -4.14
C ASN A 153 -25.49 -6.50 -3.53
N GLN A 154 -25.34 -7.68 -4.13
CA GLN A 154 -25.92 -8.95 -3.67
C GLN A 154 -24.87 -9.91 -3.10
N LEU A 155 -23.59 -9.51 -3.07
CA LEU A 155 -22.47 -10.33 -2.66
C LEU A 155 -21.82 -9.75 -1.41
N SER A 156 -21.04 -10.55 -0.70
CA SER A 156 -20.15 -10.09 0.36
C SER A 156 -18.69 -10.05 -0.12
N TRP A 157 -17.84 -9.32 0.58
CA TRP A 157 -16.41 -9.30 0.28
C TRP A 157 -15.75 -10.68 0.39
N GLN A 158 -16.29 -11.57 1.22
CA GLN A 158 -15.84 -12.94 1.36
C GLN A 158 -16.18 -13.82 0.16
N ASP A 159 -17.14 -13.38 -0.67
CA ASP A 159 -17.53 -14.12 -1.87
C ASP A 159 -16.42 -14.02 -2.94
N PRO A 160 -15.86 -15.14 -3.42
CA PRO A 160 -14.84 -15.12 -4.46
C PRO A 160 -15.30 -14.42 -5.75
N ARG A 161 -16.59 -14.45 -6.05
CA ARG A 161 -17.15 -13.75 -7.22
C ARG A 161 -17.04 -12.25 -7.09
N ALA A 162 -17.31 -11.72 -5.89
CA ALA A 162 -17.17 -10.29 -5.63
C ALA A 162 -15.71 -9.83 -5.81
N ARG A 163 -14.77 -10.53 -5.19
CA ARG A 163 -13.33 -10.23 -5.35
C ARG A 163 -12.88 -10.29 -6.80
N ARG A 164 -13.36 -11.28 -7.54
CA ARG A 164 -13.11 -11.42 -8.97
C ARG A 164 -13.56 -10.17 -9.75
N ILE A 165 -14.80 -9.71 -9.51
CA ILE A 165 -15.35 -8.53 -10.19
C ILE A 165 -14.55 -7.28 -9.80
N VAL A 166 -14.31 -7.06 -8.51
CA VAL A 166 -13.55 -5.88 -8.04
C VAL A 166 -12.16 -5.83 -8.68
N ARG A 167 -11.47 -6.95 -8.79
CA ARG A 167 -10.16 -7.02 -9.43
C ARG A 167 -10.20 -6.79 -10.93
N SER A 168 -11.13 -7.43 -11.64
CA SER A 168 -11.17 -7.35 -13.11
C SER A 168 -11.75 -6.04 -13.64
N VAL A 169 -12.61 -5.38 -12.86
CA VAL A 169 -13.28 -4.15 -13.29
C VAL A 169 -12.58 -2.91 -12.76
N TYR A 170 -12.18 -2.90 -11.49
CA TYR A 170 -11.75 -1.66 -10.82
C TYR A 170 -10.22 -1.55 -10.62
N ARG A 171 -9.49 -2.67 -10.54
CA ARG A 171 -8.04 -2.61 -10.31
C ARG A 171 -7.31 -2.20 -11.59
N ASN A 172 -6.47 -1.18 -11.50
CA ASN A 172 -5.64 -0.67 -12.60
C ASN A 172 -6.40 -0.38 -13.90
N ASN A 173 -7.69 -0.04 -13.82
CA ASN A 173 -8.53 0.22 -14.97
C ASN A 173 -8.88 1.72 -15.08
N PRO A 174 -8.13 2.51 -15.84
CA PRO A 174 -8.33 3.96 -15.92
C PRO A 174 -9.66 4.37 -16.60
N MET A 175 -10.36 3.44 -17.22
CA MET A 175 -11.67 3.68 -17.82
C MET A 175 -12.81 3.62 -16.78
N GLU A 176 -12.54 3.13 -15.56
CA GLU A 176 -13.53 2.98 -14.52
C GLU A 176 -13.38 4.10 -13.46
N PRO A 177 -14.42 4.92 -13.21
CA PRO A 177 -14.31 6.07 -12.30
C PRO A 177 -13.92 5.72 -10.87
N ASN A 178 -14.29 4.52 -10.41
CA ASN A 178 -14.02 4.04 -9.06
C ASN A 178 -12.81 3.09 -9.00
N ALA A 179 -11.97 3.11 -10.03
CA ALA A 179 -10.78 2.30 -10.07
C ALA A 179 -9.73 2.73 -9.04
N TYR A 180 -8.89 1.78 -8.68
CA TYR A 180 -7.78 1.97 -7.75
C TYR A 180 -6.51 1.31 -8.29
N GLY A 181 -5.36 1.80 -7.86
CA GLY A 181 -4.07 1.34 -8.33
C GLY A 181 -3.44 0.28 -7.43
N VAL A 182 -2.73 -0.66 -8.04
CA VAL A 182 -1.92 -1.68 -7.36
C VAL A 182 -0.70 -1.98 -8.23
N PHE A 183 0.48 -2.04 -7.68
CA PHE A 183 1.67 -2.51 -8.40
C PHE A 183 1.55 -4.01 -8.65
N THR A 184 1.25 -4.39 -9.87
CA THR A 184 1.04 -5.77 -10.33
C THR A 184 1.91 -6.12 -11.53
N GLY A 185 2.80 -5.23 -11.93
CA GLY A 185 3.52 -5.34 -13.20
C GLY A 185 2.77 -4.75 -14.40
N GLU A 186 1.50 -4.37 -14.25
CA GLU A 186 0.72 -3.71 -15.30
C GLU A 186 1.15 -2.26 -15.46
N GLY A 187 1.30 -1.79 -16.71
CA GLY A 187 1.70 -0.40 -16.99
C GLY A 187 0.70 0.63 -16.46
N THR A 188 -0.58 0.31 -16.52
CA THR A 188 -1.68 1.17 -16.04
C THR A 188 -1.65 1.43 -14.53
N ALA A 189 -0.96 0.61 -13.73
CA ALA A 189 -0.74 0.88 -12.32
C ALA A 189 -0.10 2.25 -12.07
N MET A 190 0.76 2.69 -12.99
CA MET A 190 1.46 3.97 -12.86
C MET A 190 0.55 5.20 -12.98
N GLU A 191 -0.64 5.07 -13.55
CA GLU A 191 -1.62 6.16 -13.65
C GLU A 191 -2.25 6.51 -12.28
N TYR A 192 -2.12 5.61 -11.31
CA TYR A 192 -2.64 5.77 -9.94
C TYR A 192 -1.57 6.22 -8.94
N VAL A 193 -0.33 6.30 -9.34
CA VAL A 193 0.74 6.84 -8.49
C VAL A 193 0.50 8.34 -8.29
N LYS A 194 0.54 8.75 -7.05
CA LYS A 194 0.48 10.16 -6.65
C LYS A 194 1.79 10.55 -6.00
N THR A 195 2.29 11.73 -6.36
CA THR A 195 3.46 12.34 -5.74
C THR A 195 3.14 13.76 -5.27
N GLY A 196 3.97 14.29 -4.41
CA GLY A 196 3.87 15.66 -3.97
C GLY A 196 4.99 16.03 -3.00
N THR A 197 4.97 17.29 -2.61
CA THR A 197 5.97 17.88 -1.73
C THR A 197 5.28 18.77 -0.69
N GLU A 198 5.62 18.60 0.59
CA GLU A 198 5.08 19.38 1.70
C GLU A 198 6.19 20.06 2.48
N ILE A 199 5.95 21.30 2.91
CA ILE A 199 6.89 22.06 3.76
C ILE A 199 6.86 21.49 5.17
N LYS A 200 8.05 21.21 5.71
CA LYS A 200 8.21 20.81 7.09
C LYS A 200 9.02 21.81 7.90
N ASP A 201 8.72 21.89 9.17
CA ASP A 201 9.48 22.62 10.16
C ASP A 201 10.42 21.69 10.94
N GLU A 202 11.38 22.29 11.64
CA GLU A 202 12.25 21.55 12.55
C GLU A 202 11.41 20.88 13.66
N GLY A 203 11.65 19.60 13.86
CA GLY A 203 10.94 18.78 14.86
C GLY A 203 9.63 18.17 14.37
N ASP A 204 9.21 18.45 13.15
CA ASP A 204 8.09 17.73 12.53
C ASP A 204 8.40 16.23 12.38
N THR A 205 7.39 15.42 12.53
CA THR A 205 7.48 13.95 12.39
C THR A 205 6.81 13.51 11.10
N ILE A 206 7.55 12.81 10.26
CA ILE A 206 7.05 12.18 9.05
C ILE A 206 6.63 10.75 9.43
N LEU A 207 5.40 10.38 9.13
CA LEU A 207 4.87 9.03 9.27
C LEU A 207 4.61 8.44 7.89
N VAL A 208 5.15 7.26 7.59
CA VAL A 208 4.88 6.49 6.38
C VAL A 208 4.22 5.19 6.81
N PHE A 209 3.03 4.91 6.31
CA PHE A 209 2.18 3.86 6.89
C PHE A 209 1.39 3.08 5.83
N THR A 210 1.03 1.85 6.18
CA THR A 210 0.03 1.04 5.46
C THR A 210 -1.31 1.08 6.17
N ASP A 211 -2.38 0.66 5.53
CA ASP A 211 -3.75 0.66 6.06
C ASP A 211 -3.89 -0.08 7.41
N GLY A 212 -3.11 -1.14 7.60
CA GLY A 212 -3.12 -1.93 8.83
C GLY A 212 -2.85 -1.15 10.11
N VAL A 213 -2.14 -0.02 10.05
CA VAL A 213 -1.89 0.88 11.19
C VAL A 213 -2.69 2.18 11.13
N GLU A 214 -3.38 2.45 10.05
CA GLU A 214 -4.12 3.70 9.82
C GLU A 214 -5.06 4.04 10.98
N ASN A 215 -5.86 3.06 11.42
CA ASN A 215 -6.80 3.23 12.53
C ASN A 215 -6.14 3.42 13.91
N ALA A 216 -4.86 3.09 14.04
CA ALA A 216 -4.10 3.39 15.26
C ALA A 216 -3.61 4.84 15.26
N ILE A 217 -3.22 5.33 14.09
CA ILE A 217 -2.64 6.65 13.89
C ILE A 217 -3.73 7.72 13.88
N PHE A 218 -4.83 7.48 13.18
CA PHE A 218 -5.89 8.46 12.94
C PHE A 218 -7.20 8.10 13.61
N GLN A 219 -7.98 9.14 13.92
CA GLN A 219 -9.35 9.04 14.44
C GLN A 219 -10.27 9.99 13.66
N ASN A 220 -11.60 9.76 13.71
CA ASN A 220 -12.62 10.70 13.23
C ASN A 220 -12.26 11.43 11.93
N ASP A 221 -12.27 10.71 10.83
CA ASP A 221 -12.06 11.27 9.48
C ASP A 221 -10.70 11.88 9.16
N GLY A 222 -9.69 11.58 9.95
CA GLY A 222 -8.32 11.85 9.56
C GLY A 222 -7.45 12.63 10.54
N ASP A 223 -7.97 13.08 11.65
CA ASP A 223 -7.16 13.70 12.69
C ASP A 223 -6.23 12.69 13.37
N ILE A 224 -5.07 13.14 13.82
CA ILE A 224 -4.16 12.30 14.62
C ILE A 224 -4.86 11.89 15.92
N SER A 225 -4.79 10.60 16.25
CA SER A 225 -5.32 10.13 17.53
C SER A 225 -4.55 10.74 18.69
N GLY A 226 -5.28 11.12 19.77
CA GLY A 226 -4.66 11.76 20.93
C GLY A 226 -3.49 10.97 21.51
N LYS A 227 -3.56 9.63 21.48
CA LYS A 227 -2.47 8.76 21.96
C LYS A 227 -1.21 8.88 21.08
N VAL A 228 -1.37 8.99 19.78
CA VAL A 228 -0.25 9.19 18.84
C VAL A 228 0.32 10.59 19.00
N ALA A 229 -0.54 11.61 19.07
CA ALA A 229 -0.13 12.99 19.34
C ALA A 229 0.70 13.12 20.64
N ASP A 230 0.29 12.44 21.72
CA ASP A 230 1.04 12.43 22.98
C ASP A 230 2.42 11.79 22.83
N LYS A 231 2.52 10.69 22.08
CA LYS A 231 3.80 10.01 21.81
C LYS A 231 4.76 10.87 20.99
N ILE A 232 4.26 11.54 19.96
CA ILE A 232 5.06 12.47 19.14
C ILE A 232 5.53 13.64 19.98
N ARG A 233 4.64 14.29 20.75
CA ARG A 233 4.95 15.41 21.61
C ARG A 233 5.99 15.11 22.67
N SER A 234 5.93 13.92 23.25
CA SER A 234 6.89 13.42 24.24
C SER A 234 8.15 12.81 23.63
N ARG A 235 8.23 12.70 22.28
CA ARG A 235 9.28 11.99 21.57
C ARG A 235 9.44 10.53 22.00
N ASP A 236 8.35 9.90 22.44
CA ASP A 236 8.31 8.49 22.83
C ASP A 236 7.99 7.60 21.62
N PHE A 237 8.94 7.51 20.69
CA PHE A 237 8.78 6.74 19.45
C PHE A 237 8.71 5.22 19.70
N ILE A 238 9.35 4.72 20.77
CA ILE A 238 9.19 3.33 21.19
C ILE A 238 7.75 3.07 21.65
N GLY A 239 7.18 4.03 22.37
CA GLY A 239 5.77 3.98 22.77
C GLY A 239 4.81 4.08 21.59
N LEU A 240 5.15 4.85 20.57
CA LEU A 240 4.39 4.92 19.31
C LEU A 240 4.38 3.57 18.59
N GLU A 241 5.54 2.96 18.42
CA GLU A 241 5.68 1.63 17.83
C GLU A 241 4.81 0.60 18.56
N ARG A 242 4.92 0.53 19.90
CA ARG A 242 4.11 -0.39 20.72
C ARG A 242 2.61 -0.13 20.62
N LEU A 243 2.21 1.14 20.47
CA LEU A 243 0.81 1.51 20.28
C LEU A 243 0.29 0.96 18.96
N CYS A 244 1.03 1.15 17.87
CA CYS A 244 0.68 0.63 16.55
C CYS A 244 0.64 -0.89 16.54
N GLN A 245 1.66 -1.57 17.08
CA GLN A 245 1.71 -3.04 17.17
C GLN A 245 0.50 -3.64 17.88
N LYS A 246 0.01 -3.01 18.96
CA LYS A 246 -1.19 -3.47 19.69
C LYS A 246 -2.49 -3.28 18.93
N SER A 247 -2.51 -2.37 17.97
CA SER A 247 -3.71 -2.01 17.22
C SER A 247 -3.84 -2.77 15.90
N VAL A 248 -2.75 -3.35 15.42
CA VAL A 248 -2.72 -4.16 14.19
C VAL A 248 -3.39 -5.50 14.43
N ARG A 249 -4.41 -5.81 13.63
CA ARG A 249 -5.15 -7.07 13.73
C ARG A 249 -4.56 -8.18 12.86
N THR A 250 -3.95 -7.83 11.75
CA THR A 250 -3.38 -8.77 10.77
C THR A 250 -1.95 -8.43 10.43
N GLU A 251 -1.74 -7.34 9.73
CA GLU A 251 -0.45 -6.83 9.29
C GLU A 251 -0.51 -5.30 9.20
N GLY A 252 0.62 -4.66 9.30
CA GLY A 252 0.72 -3.21 9.18
C GLY A 252 2.14 -2.75 9.41
N THR A 253 2.56 -1.75 8.66
CA THR A 253 3.90 -1.19 8.73
C THR A 253 3.83 0.31 9.00
N LEU A 254 4.65 0.76 9.93
CA LEU A 254 4.89 2.17 10.21
C LEU A 254 6.39 2.42 10.22
N VAL A 255 6.81 3.41 9.45
CA VAL A 255 8.15 4.01 9.53
C VAL A 255 7.98 5.48 9.88
N TYR A 256 8.85 5.99 10.72
CA TYR A 256 8.85 7.40 11.08
C TYR A 256 10.24 8.01 10.94
N SER A 257 10.27 9.29 10.63
CA SER A 257 11.48 10.12 10.62
C SER A 257 11.19 11.46 11.29
N VAL A 258 12.13 11.96 12.07
CA VAL A 258 12.02 13.27 12.71
C VAL A 258 12.88 14.26 11.94
N GLY A 259 12.29 15.41 11.61
CA GLY A 259 13.02 16.51 10.98
C GLY A 259 14.10 17.05 11.91
N ASN A 260 15.32 17.10 11.44
CA ASN A 260 16.42 17.82 12.10
C ASN A 260 16.36 19.28 11.73
#